data_a35c3547c311e4d5f782ad1ead743746
#
_entry.id   a35c3547c311e4d5f782ad1ead743746
#
_cell.length_a   1.000
_cell.length_b   1.000
_cell.length_c   1.000
_cell.angle_alpha   90.00
_cell.angle_beta   90.00
_cell.angle_gamma   90.00
#
_symmetry.space_group_name_H-M   'P 1'
#
loop_
_entity.id
_entity.type
_entity.pdbx_description
1 polymer ?
#
loop_
_entity_poly.entity_id
_entity_poly.type
_entity_poly.pdbx_seq_one_letter_code
_entity_poly.pdbx_strand_id
1 'polypeptide(L)'
;YDDMPAGKEDFELKQFSLAQDLHDVVPVMREILAINPDIQILSSPWSAPAWMKTNADVRGGQLRKECYGVYADYFVRYVEAMRDHGIDIDAVTVQNEPLNSRNTPSMYWFAFEQADFIKNYLGPKFREAGLSTGIVVFDHNCDRPDYALAVYNDPEAAKYVTGAAFHHYRGDLSAMSYVHEARPDKEIYFTEQMTT
;
A
#
# COMPACT_ATOMS: atom_id res chain seq x y z
N TYR A 1 6.79 -11.59 1.35
CA TYR A 1 5.95 -12.68 1.91
C TYR A 1 5.65 -13.81 0.91
N ASP A 2 6.03 -13.63 -0.34
CA ASP A 2 5.88 -14.66 -1.39
C ASP A 2 7.03 -14.55 -2.40
N ASP A 3 8.23 -14.83 -1.92
CA ASP A 3 9.47 -14.76 -2.69
C ASP A 3 9.71 -16.07 -3.43
N MET A 4 9.42 -16.05 -4.73
CA MET A 4 9.60 -17.22 -5.59
C MET A 4 11.03 -17.28 -6.17
N PRO A 5 11.58 -18.50 -6.38
CA PRO A 5 12.81 -18.65 -7.16
C PRO A 5 12.69 -18.04 -8.55
N ALA A 6 13.81 -17.58 -9.11
CA ALA A 6 13.84 -16.95 -10.44
C ALA A 6 13.10 -17.80 -11.49
N GLY A 7 12.20 -17.17 -12.23
CA GLY A 7 11.38 -17.81 -13.27
C GLY A 7 10.24 -18.69 -12.76
N LYS A 8 9.95 -18.68 -11.47
CA LYS A 8 8.76 -19.32 -10.87
C LYS A 8 7.73 -18.27 -10.50
N GLU A 9 6.48 -18.66 -10.54
CA GLU A 9 5.31 -17.83 -10.22
C GLU A 9 4.38 -18.59 -9.28
N ASP A 10 3.65 -17.87 -8.43
CA ASP A 10 2.66 -18.45 -7.49
C ASP A 10 1.33 -17.69 -7.53
N PHE A 11 0.58 -17.84 -8.60
CA PHE A 11 -0.73 -17.20 -8.75
C PHE A 11 -1.78 -17.62 -7.70
N GLU A 12 -1.54 -18.71 -6.97
CA GLU A 12 -2.41 -19.16 -5.89
C GLU A 12 -1.90 -18.73 -4.50
N LEU A 13 -0.76 -18.01 -4.43
CA LEU A 13 -0.10 -17.57 -3.21
C LEU A 13 0.12 -18.70 -2.19
N LYS A 14 0.46 -19.89 -2.66
CA LYS A 14 0.69 -21.06 -1.79
C LYS A 14 1.92 -20.90 -0.90
N GLN A 15 2.88 -20.07 -1.34
CA GLN A 15 4.11 -19.80 -0.63
C GLN A 15 4.04 -18.54 0.25
N PHE A 16 2.87 -17.85 0.24
CA PHE A 16 2.69 -16.67 1.10
C PHE A 16 2.91 -17.03 2.57
N SER A 17 3.76 -16.27 3.25
CA SER A 17 4.09 -16.52 4.65
C SER A 17 4.56 -15.24 5.35
N LEU A 18 4.10 -15.01 6.58
CA LEU A 18 4.63 -14.00 7.50
C LEU A 18 5.80 -14.53 8.35
N ALA A 19 6.43 -15.63 7.98
CA ALA A 19 7.43 -16.30 8.82
C ALA A 19 8.55 -15.38 9.32
N GLN A 20 8.99 -14.41 8.51
CA GLN A 20 10.00 -13.43 8.93
C GLN A 20 9.45 -12.46 9.99
N ASP A 21 8.24 -11.93 9.78
CA ASP A 21 7.61 -10.99 10.70
C ASP A 21 7.30 -11.61 12.07
N LEU A 22 7.15 -12.92 12.13
CA LEU A 22 6.96 -13.65 13.40
C LEU A 22 8.17 -13.57 14.32
N HIS A 23 9.36 -13.26 13.81
CA HIS A 23 10.56 -13.10 14.63
C HIS A 23 10.65 -11.71 15.26
N ASP A 24 10.29 -10.66 14.51
CA ASP A 24 10.57 -9.29 14.90
C ASP A 24 9.30 -8.42 14.96
N VAL A 25 8.57 -8.30 13.86
CA VAL A 25 7.45 -7.36 13.72
C VAL A 25 6.30 -7.75 14.65
N VAL A 26 5.83 -8.98 14.56
CA VAL A 26 4.66 -9.45 15.33
C VAL A 26 4.89 -9.36 16.85
N PRO A 27 6.01 -9.83 17.42
CA PRO A 27 6.29 -9.68 18.84
C PRO A 27 6.31 -8.22 19.30
N VAL A 28 7.01 -7.35 18.56
CA VAL A 28 7.12 -5.92 18.91
C VAL A 28 5.77 -5.22 18.81
N MET A 29 4.99 -5.49 17.76
CA MET A 29 3.66 -4.89 17.62
C MET A 29 2.72 -5.32 18.74
N ARG A 30 2.79 -6.58 19.19
CA ARG A 30 2.02 -7.03 20.36
C ARG A 30 2.41 -6.32 21.66
N GLU A 31 3.70 -6.05 21.86
CA GLU A 31 4.16 -5.27 23.01
C GLU A 31 3.63 -3.82 22.95
N ILE A 32 3.68 -3.19 21.77
CA ILE A 32 3.13 -1.84 21.55
C ILE A 32 1.62 -1.82 21.83
N LEU A 33 0.87 -2.77 21.27
CA LEU A 33 -0.58 -2.87 21.50
C LEU A 33 -0.95 -3.19 22.94
N ALA A 34 -0.10 -3.90 23.68
CA ALA A 34 -0.30 -4.11 25.12
C ALA A 34 -0.14 -2.82 25.94
N ILE A 35 0.65 -1.86 25.45
CA ILE A 35 0.85 -0.54 26.08
C ILE A 35 -0.25 0.43 25.65
N ASN A 36 -0.54 0.47 24.36
CA ASN A 36 -1.57 1.34 23.77
C ASN A 36 -2.42 0.55 22.74
N PRO A 37 -3.56 -0.01 23.18
CA PRO A 37 -4.42 -0.80 22.29
C PRO A 37 -5.15 0.04 21.22
N ASP A 38 -5.19 1.37 21.39
CA ASP A 38 -5.91 2.29 20.50
C ASP A 38 -5.00 2.89 19.40
N ILE A 39 -3.75 2.43 19.30
CA ILE A 39 -2.84 2.90 18.24
C ILE A 39 -3.33 2.43 16.87
N GLN A 40 -3.36 3.35 15.92
CA GLN A 40 -3.68 3.02 14.53
C GLN A 40 -2.44 2.52 13.78
N ILE A 41 -2.63 1.46 13.01
CA ILE A 41 -1.54 0.80 12.27
C ILE A 41 -1.78 0.97 10.77
N LEU A 42 -0.86 1.67 10.12
CA LEU A 42 -0.80 1.80 8.67
C LEU A 42 0.37 0.98 8.13
N SER A 43 0.11 0.14 7.14
CA SER A 43 1.13 -0.67 6.48
C SER A 43 1.37 -0.19 5.06
N SER A 44 2.63 -0.17 4.62
CA SER A 44 3.03 0.32 3.30
C SER A 44 3.97 -0.65 2.59
N PRO A 45 3.56 -1.28 1.47
CA PRO A 45 4.46 -2.12 0.69
C PRO A 45 5.40 -1.27 -0.15
N TRP A 46 6.69 -1.63 -0.16
CA TRP A 46 7.69 -0.97 -0.98
C TRP A 46 7.82 -1.59 -2.37
N SER A 47 7.37 -2.82 -2.54
CA SER A 47 7.30 -3.52 -3.83
C SER A 47 6.37 -4.72 -3.73
N ALA A 48 5.75 -5.07 -4.84
CA ALA A 48 5.21 -6.41 -5.02
C ALA A 48 6.34 -7.44 -5.08
N PRO A 49 6.07 -8.74 -4.84
CA PRO A 49 7.03 -9.81 -5.11
C PRO A 49 7.64 -9.70 -6.50
N ALA A 50 8.95 -9.99 -6.62
CA ALA A 50 9.69 -9.78 -7.86
C ALA A 50 9.07 -10.51 -9.08
N TRP A 51 8.52 -11.70 -8.85
CA TRP A 51 7.89 -12.49 -9.91
C TRP A 51 6.60 -11.84 -10.48
N MET A 52 5.95 -10.95 -9.73
CA MET A 52 4.77 -10.20 -10.21
C MET A 52 5.15 -8.98 -11.07
N LYS A 53 6.44 -8.66 -11.19
CA LYS A 53 6.92 -7.41 -11.80
C LYS A 53 7.47 -7.61 -13.20
N THR A 54 7.41 -6.56 -14.00
CA THR A 54 7.85 -6.55 -15.40
C THR A 54 9.34 -6.83 -15.60
N ASN A 55 10.15 -6.53 -14.58
CA ASN A 55 11.61 -6.73 -14.60
C ASN A 55 12.07 -7.92 -13.74
N ALA A 56 11.16 -8.62 -13.08
CA ALA A 56 11.45 -9.73 -12.18
C ALA A 56 12.53 -9.39 -11.11
N ASP A 57 12.55 -8.14 -10.63
CA ASP A 57 13.51 -7.62 -9.67
C ASP A 57 12.79 -6.88 -8.54
N VAL A 58 13.35 -6.89 -7.33
CA VAL A 58 12.81 -6.15 -6.18
C VAL A 58 12.92 -4.64 -6.36
N ARG A 59 13.82 -4.15 -7.20
CA ARG A 59 14.05 -2.74 -7.48
C ARG A 59 13.44 -2.31 -8.81
N GLY A 60 12.66 -1.22 -8.79
CA GLY A 60 12.04 -0.65 -9.99
C GLY A 60 11.02 -1.60 -10.64
N GLY A 61 10.84 -1.48 -11.94
CA GLY A 61 9.80 -2.22 -12.67
C GLY A 61 8.40 -1.77 -12.32
N GLN A 62 7.41 -2.43 -12.90
CA GLN A 62 5.98 -2.18 -12.67
C GLN A 62 5.28 -3.50 -12.40
N LEU A 63 4.12 -3.45 -11.73
CA LEU A 63 3.27 -4.63 -11.57
C LEU A 63 2.74 -5.07 -12.93
N ARG A 64 2.90 -6.36 -13.27
CA ARG A 64 2.33 -6.93 -14.47
C ARG A 64 0.80 -6.94 -14.37
N LYS A 65 0.12 -6.60 -15.46
CA LYS A 65 -1.35 -6.47 -15.48
C LYS A 65 -2.05 -7.77 -15.10
N GLU A 66 -1.52 -8.90 -15.57
CA GLU A 66 -2.03 -10.24 -15.22
C GLU A 66 -1.89 -10.57 -13.72
N CYS A 67 -1.03 -9.86 -13.00
CA CYS A 67 -0.83 -10.05 -11.56
C CYS A 67 -1.73 -9.16 -10.68
N TYR A 68 -2.55 -8.27 -11.26
CA TYR A 68 -3.40 -7.36 -10.47
C TYR A 68 -4.34 -8.11 -9.53
N GLY A 69 -4.98 -9.18 -10.03
CA GLY A 69 -5.88 -9.99 -9.19
C GLY A 69 -5.17 -10.68 -8.03
N VAL A 70 -4.06 -11.36 -8.33
CA VAL A 70 -3.29 -12.06 -7.28
C VAL A 70 -2.62 -11.08 -6.30
N TYR A 71 -2.22 -9.89 -6.75
CA TYR A 71 -1.66 -8.88 -5.85
C TYR A 71 -2.73 -8.29 -4.92
N ALA A 72 -3.97 -8.16 -5.37
CA ALA A 72 -5.07 -7.80 -4.49
C ALA A 72 -5.36 -8.91 -3.45
N ASP A 73 -5.31 -10.18 -3.84
CA ASP A 73 -5.40 -11.31 -2.91
C ASP A 73 -4.24 -11.35 -1.91
N TYR A 74 -3.04 -10.93 -2.34
CA TYR A 74 -1.88 -10.79 -1.46
C TYR A 74 -2.10 -9.76 -0.34
N PHE A 75 -2.73 -8.61 -0.63
CA PHE A 75 -3.12 -7.63 0.40
C PHE A 75 -4.14 -8.21 1.37
N VAL A 76 -5.16 -8.92 0.86
CA VAL A 76 -6.16 -9.57 1.72
C VAL A 76 -5.48 -10.55 2.68
N ARG A 77 -4.63 -11.44 2.14
CA ARG A 77 -3.89 -12.41 2.97
C ARG A 77 -3.01 -11.77 4.03
N TYR A 78 -2.33 -10.67 3.67
CA TYR A 78 -1.50 -9.94 4.63
C TYR A 78 -2.34 -9.41 5.79
N VAL A 79 -3.44 -8.72 5.50
CA VAL A 79 -4.32 -8.14 6.53
C VAL A 79 -4.92 -9.23 7.41
N GLU A 80 -5.41 -10.32 6.81
CA GLU A 80 -5.97 -11.45 7.55
C GLU A 80 -4.92 -12.15 8.42
N ALA A 81 -3.73 -12.40 7.88
CA ALA A 81 -2.66 -13.04 8.62
C ALA A 81 -2.17 -12.19 9.80
N MET A 82 -2.08 -10.86 9.66
CA MET A 82 -1.77 -9.96 10.77
C MET A 82 -2.86 -9.98 11.84
N ARG A 83 -4.13 -9.95 11.44
CA ARG A 83 -5.28 -10.07 12.35
C ARG A 83 -5.27 -11.39 13.12
N ASP A 84 -4.89 -12.50 12.49
CA ASP A 84 -4.77 -13.80 13.15
C ASP A 84 -3.68 -13.80 14.24
N HIS A 85 -2.74 -12.86 14.16
CA HIS A 85 -1.73 -12.62 15.20
C HIS A 85 -2.13 -11.53 16.21
N GLY A 86 -3.38 -11.01 16.14
CA GLY A 86 -3.91 -9.99 17.03
C GLY A 86 -3.44 -8.58 16.68
N ILE A 87 -3.10 -8.32 15.41
CA ILE A 87 -2.68 -7.04 14.89
C ILE A 87 -3.67 -6.62 13.79
N ASP A 88 -4.59 -5.73 14.13
CA ASP A 88 -5.51 -5.16 13.15
C ASP A 88 -4.80 -4.06 12.35
N ILE A 89 -4.86 -4.15 11.03
CA ILE A 89 -4.32 -3.14 10.12
C ILE A 89 -5.42 -2.16 9.76
N ASP A 90 -5.33 -0.93 10.26
CA ASP A 90 -6.34 0.12 10.05
C ASP A 90 -6.34 0.64 8.61
N ALA A 91 -5.15 0.76 8.01
CA ALA A 91 -5.02 1.21 6.63
C ALA A 91 -3.80 0.59 5.95
N VAL A 92 -3.85 0.51 4.62
CA VAL A 92 -2.70 0.17 3.78
C VAL A 92 -2.49 1.26 2.75
N THR A 93 -1.23 1.65 2.50
CA THR A 93 -0.93 2.36 1.26
C THR A 93 -0.81 1.34 0.12
N VAL A 94 -1.21 1.74 -1.09
CA VAL A 94 -1.13 0.82 -2.24
C VAL A 94 0.32 0.57 -2.64
N GLN A 95 1.17 1.59 -2.50
CA GLN A 95 2.59 1.53 -2.83
C GLN A 95 3.33 2.68 -2.14
N ASN A 96 4.41 2.37 -1.43
CA ASN A 96 5.37 3.39 -1.00
C ASN A 96 6.05 4.02 -2.22
N GLU A 97 6.06 5.34 -2.27
CA GLU A 97 6.74 6.15 -3.29
C GLU A 97 6.57 5.65 -4.75
N PRO A 98 5.36 5.61 -5.29
CA PRO A 98 5.07 5.01 -6.59
C PRO A 98 5.80 5.67 -7.78
N LEU A 99 6.38 6.85 -7.61
CA LEU A 99 7.17 7.53 -8.64
C LEU A 99 8.69 7.41 -8.42
N ASN A 100 9.14 6.66 -7.41
CA ASN A 100 10.54 6.45 -7.09
C ASN A 100 10.97 5.00 -7.33
N SER A 101 11.61 4.76 -8.46
CA SER A 101 12.13 3.43 -8.83
C SER A 101 13.56 3.18 -8.35
N ARG A 102 14.11 4.04 -7.50
CA ARG A 102 15.54 3.98 -7.08
C ARG A 102 15.76 3.30 -5.74
N ASN A 103 14.73 3.27 -4.87
CA ASN A 103 14.79 2.55 -3.61
C ASN A 103 14.95 1.04 -3.83
N THR A 104 15.43 0.35 -2.83
CA THR A 104 15.50 -1.11 -2.80
C THR A 104 14.85 -1.59 -1.50
N PRO A 105 13.68 -2.21 -1.56
CA PRO A 105 12.84 -2.47 -2.74
C PRO A 105 12.13 -1.21 -3.28
N SER A 106 11.54 -1.30 -4.48
CA SER A 106 10.71 -0.26 -5.08
C SER A 106 9.88 -0.79 -6.26
N MET A 107 8.79 -0.10 -6.59
CA MET A 107 7.98 -0.40 -7.76
C MET A 107 7.35 0.90 -8.27
N TYR A 108 7.40 1.10 -9.59
CA TYR A 108 6.84 2.28 -10.22
C TYR A 108 5.36 2.06 -10.58
N TRP A 109 4.52 3.03 -10.25
CA TRP A 109 3.10 3.01 -10.58
C TRP A 109 2.57 4.38 -10.96
N PHE A 110 1.87 4.49 -12.08
CA PHE A 110 1.16 5.70 -12.47
C PHE A 110 -0.17 5.82 -11.71
N ALA A 111 -0.65 7.04 -11.52
CA ALA A 111 -1.91 7.28 -10.81
C ALA A 111 -3.11 6.58 -11.45
N PHE A 112 -3.19 6.55 -12.78
CA PHE A 112 -4.27 5.87 -13.50
C PHE A 112 -4.23 4.35 -13.35
N GLU A 113 -3.04 3.76 -13.25
CA GLU A 113 -2.86 2.32 -13.00
C GLU A 113 -3.25 1.96 -11.56
N GLN A 114 -2.87 2.82 -10.61
CA GLN A 114 -3.27 2.67 -9.20
C GLN A 114 -4.80 2.78 -9.06
N ALA A 115 -5.44 3.74 -9.73
CA ALA A 115 -6.89 3.87 -9.78
C ALA A 115 -7.56 2.63 -10.37
N ASP A 116 -7.01 2.09 -11.47
CA ASP A 116 -7.53 0.88 -12.11
C ASP A 116 -7.39 -0.35 -11.19
N PHE A 117 -6.25 -0.50 -10.51
CA PHE A 117 -6.05 -1.56 -9.52
C PHE A 117 -7.03 -1.48 -8.35
N ILE A 118 -7.23 -0.27 -7.81
CA ILE A 118 -8.14 -0.07 -6.67
C ILE A 118 -9.58 -0.41 -7.07
N LYS A 119 -10.07 0.15 -8.18
CA LYS A 119 -11.49 0.00 -8.55
C LYS A 119 -11.88 -1.40 -8.99
N ASN A 120 -10.98 -2.10 -9.71
CA ASN A 120 -11.31 -3.37 -10.34
C ASN A 120 -10.80 -4.59 -9.56
N TYR A 121 -9.87 -4.41 -8.61
CA TYR A 121 -9.26 -5.52 -7.89
C TYR A 121 -9.24 -5.31 -6.37
N LEU A 122 -8.47 -4.36 -5.84
CA LEU A 122 -8.23 -4.24 -4.40
C LEU A 122 -9.50 -3.90 -3.61
N GLY A 123 -10.22 -2.86 -4.03
CA GLY A 123 -11.45 -2.43 -3.37
C GLY A 123 -12.55 -3.50 -3.34
N PRO A 124 -12.86 -4.15 -4.49
CA PRO A 124 -13.76 -5.30 -4.52
C PRO A 124 -13.31 -6.45 -3.61
N LYS A 125 -12.03 -6.81 -3.60
CA LYS A 125 -11.49 -7.90 -2.77
C LYS A 125 -11.58 -7.60 -1.28
N PHE A 126 -11.25 -6.37 -0.85
CA PHE A 126 -11.41 -5.95 0.54
C PHE A 126 -12.87 -6.03 0.99
N ARG A 127 -13.80 -5.59 0.14
CA ARG A 127 -15.23 -5.69 0.43
C ARG A 127 -15.70 -7.14 0.51
N GLU A 128 -15.28 -8.00 -0.42
CA GLU A 128 -15.62 -9.43 -0.45
C GLU A 128 -15.12 -10.15 0.80
N ALA A 129 -13.89 -9.82 1.24
CA ALA A 129 -13.28 -10.35 2.46
C ALA A 129 -13.84 -9.74 3.76
N GLY A 130 -14.75 -8.75 3.68
CA GLY A 130 -15.31 -8.07 4.85
C GLY A 130 -14.29 -7.27 5.64
N LEU A 131 -13.23 -6.78 4.99
CA LEU A 131 -12.18 -5.98 5.62
C LEU A 131 -12.62 -4.52 5.76
N SER A 132 -12.41 -3.95 6.95
CA SER A 132 -12.59 -2.51 7.23
C SER A 132 -11.32 -1.69 6.98
N THR A 133 -10.22 -2.32 6.64
CA THR A 133 -8.92 -1.70 6.35
C THR A 133 -9.05 -0.63 5.27
N GLY A 134 -8.63 0.60 5.59
CA GLY A 134 -8.64 1.73 4.68
C GLY A 134 -7.62 1.57 3.54
N ILE A 135 -7.97 2.06 2.35
CA ILE A 135 -7.05 2.12 1.20
C ILE A 135 -6.55 3.55 1.06
N VAL A 136 -5.25 3.75 1.19
CA VAL A 136 -4.58 5.04 1.12
C VAL A 136 -3.74 5.09 -0.16
N VAL A 137 -3.83 6.21 -0.88
CA VAL A 137 -3.15 6.38 -2.17
C VAL A 137 -1.94 7.28 -2.06
N PHE A 138 -1.12 7.29 -3.09
CA PHE A 138 0.05 8.13 -3.29
C PHE A 138 1.24 7.73 -2.41
N ASP A 139 1.27 8.12 -1.12
CA ASP A 139 2.37 7.79 -0.19
C ASP A 139 3.74 8.27 -0.73
N HIS A 140 3.82 9.56 -1.08
CA HIS A 140 5.01 10.15 -1.71
C HIS A 140 5.11 11.66 -1.45
N ASN A 141 6.13 12.30 -2.02
CA ASN A 141 6.52 13.69 -1.76
C ASN A 141 5.45 14.73 -2.12
N CYS A 142 5.43 15.81 -1.35
CA CYS A 142 4.51 16.95 -1.52
C CYS A 142 4.64 17.71 -2.86
N ASP A 143 5.62 17.38 -3.71
CA ASP A 143 5.79 18.01 -5.03
C ASP A 143 4.85 17.47 -6.12
N ARG A 144 4.05 16.41 -5.83
CA ARG A 144 3.13 15.80 -6.81
C ARG A 144 1.72 15.54 -6.25
N PRO A 145 1.04 16.58 -5.70
CA PRO A 145 -0.35 16.42 -5.19
C PRO A 145 -1.34 16.02 -6.29
N ASP A 146 -1.02 16.29 -7.55
CA ASP A 146 -1.77 15.90 -8.73
C ASP A 146 -1.99 14.38 -8.83
N TYR A 147 -1.09 13.58 -8.28
CA TYR A 147 -1.22 12.12 -8.28
C TYR A 147 -2.44 11.65 -7.47
N ALA A 148 -2.56 12.12 -6.22
CA ALA A 148 -3.70 11.78 -5.38
C ALA A 148 -5.03 12.25 -6.00
N LEU A 149 -5.06 13.47 -6.52
CA LEU A 149 -6.23 14.03 -7.19
C LEU A 149 -6.60 13.25 -8.46
N ALA A 150 -5.61 12.75 -9.22
CA ALA A 150 -5.88 11.93 -10.40
C ALA A 150 -6.60 10.61 -10.03
N VAL A 151 -6.23 9.97 -8.90
CA VAL A 151 -6.95 8.79 -8.39
C VAL A 151 -8.36 9.17 -7.93
N TYR A 152 -8.52 10.28 -7.21
CA TYR A 152 -9.82 10.75 -6.73
C TYR A 152 -10.78 11.17 -7.84
N ASN A 153 -10.25 11.59 -9.00
CA ASN A 153 -11.05 11.96 -10.18
C ASN A 153 -11.65 10.74 -10.90
N ASP A 154 -11.24 9.52 -10.57
CA ASP A 154 -11.95 8.31 -10.97
C ASP A 154 -12.97 7.94 -9.85
N PRO A 155 -14.28 8.20 -10.03
CA PRO A 155 -15.27 8.00 -8.97
C PRO A 155 -15.41 6.53 -8.56
N GLU A 156 -15.10 5.60 -9.48
CA GLU A 156 -15.16 4.18 -9.19
C GLU A 156 -13.96 3.70 -8.34
N ALA A 157 -12.81 4.37 -8.44
CA ALA A 157 -11.70 4.17 -7.53
C ALA A 157 -11.92 4.90 -6.20
N ALA A 158 -12.32 6.16 -6.27
CA ALA A 158 -12.48 7.04 -5.12
C ALA A 158 -13.43 6.50 -4.04
N LYS A 159 -14.45 5.73 -4.41
CA LYS A 159 -15.39 5.13 -3.45
C LYS A 159 -14.74 4.10 -2.50
N TYR A 160 -13.58 3.57 -2.87
CA TYR A 160 -12.82 2.62 -2.04
C TYR A 160 -11.67 3.29 -1.27
N VAL A 161 -11.32 4.52 -1.64
CA VAL A 161 -10.15 5.22 -1.08
C VAL A 161 -10.55 5.99 0.17
N THR A 162 -9.82 5.77 1.26
CA THR A 162 -9.98 6.49 2.54
C THR A 162 -9.27 7.84 2.49
N GLY A 163 -8.05 7.90 1.97
CA GLY A 163 -7.25 9.11 1.97
C GLY A 163 -5.99 9.01 1.12
N ALA A 164 -5.13 10.04 1.23
CA ALA A 164 -3.83 10.09 0.60
C ALA A 164 -2.73 10.33 1.64
N ALA A 165 -1.58 9.67 1.44
CA ALA A 165 -0.41 9.80 2.28
C ALA A 165 0.68 10.63 1.60
N PHE A 166 1.45 11.37 2.43
CA PHE A 166 2.46 12.30 1.97
C PHE A 166 3.78 12.11 2.71
N HIS A 167 4.87 12.29 1.96
CA HIS A 167 6.25 12.41 2.45
C HIS A 167 6.75 13.85 2.28
N HIS A 168 7.69 14.25 3.11
CA HIS A 168 8.27 15.59 3.03
C HIS A 168 9.79 15.57 2.81
N TYR A 169 10.20 15.01 1.69
CA TYR A 169 11.57 15.18 1.16
C TYR A 169 11.63 16.22 0.04
N ARG A 170 10.48 16.52 -0.60
CA ARG A 170 10.32 17.51 -1.66
C ARG A 170 8.92 18.12 -1.64
N GLY A 171 8.81 19.31 -2.21
CA GLY A 171 7.58 20.06 -2.28
C GLY A 171 7.31 20.84 -1.01
N ASP A 172 6.11 21.40 -0.91
CA ASP A 172 5.65 22.21 0.20
C ASP A 172 4.48 21.53 0.90
N LEU A 173 4.42 21.61 2.23
CA LEU A 173 3.36 21.00 3.04
C LEU A 173 1.95 21.48 2.70
N SER A 174 1.82 22.68 2.08
CA SER A 174 0.54 23.17 1.57
C SER A 174 -0.11 22.26 0.52
N ALA A 175 0.66 21.33 -0.08
CA ALA A 175 0.12 20.30 -0.96
C ALA A 175 -0.94 19.42 -0.26
N MET A 176 -0.76 19.13 1.03
CA MET A 176 -1.74 18.39 1.82
C MET A 176 -3.04 19.18 1.99
N SER A 177 -2.93 20.49 2.31
CA SER A 177 -4.10 21.37 2.39
C SER A 177 -4.81 21.47 1.05
N TYR A 178 -4.07 21.63 -0.04
CA TYR A 178 -4.61 21.68 -1.40
C TYR A 178 -5.42 20.42 -1.76
N VAL A 179 -4.90 19.24 -1.44
CA VAL A 179 -5.61 17.98 -1.70
C VAL A 179 -6.84 17.83 -0.80
N HIS A 180 -6.73 18.23 0.48
CA HIS A 180 -7.86 18.21 1.42
C HIS A 180 -8.97 19.20 1.01
N GLU A 181 -8.63 20.41 0.58
CA GLU A 181 -9.62 21.39 0.09
C GLU A 181 -10.35 20.89 -1.16
N ALA A 182 -9.65 20.19 -2.06
CA ALA A 182 -10.26 19.60 -3.24
C ALA A 182 -11.17 18.40 -2.92
N ARG A 183 -10.85 17.64 -1.86
CA ARG A 183 -11.58 16.43 -1.44
C ARG A 183 -11.66 16.35 0.10
N PRO A 184 -12.50 17.19 0.72
CA PRO A 184 -12.62 17.25 2.19
C PRO A 184 -13.25 15.99 2.80
N ASP A 185 -13.83 15.13 1.96
CA ASP A 185 -14.33 13.81 2.33
C ASP A 185 -13.21 12.74 2.48
N LYS A 186 -11.95 13.09 2.15
CA LYS A 186 -10.80 12.19 2.20
C LYS A 186 -9.83 12.60 3.29
N GLU A 187 -9.25 11.58 3.95
CA GLU A 187 -8.26 11.77 4.98
C GLU A 187 -6.89 12.14 4.40
N ILE A 188 -6.07 12.81 5.21
CA ILE A 188 -4.68 13.14 4.88
C ILE A 188 -3.79 12.48 5.93
N TYR A 189 -2.81 11.73 5.45
CA TYR A 189 -1.78 11.08 6.26
C TYR A 189 -0.42 11.72 5.98
N PHE A 190 0.37 11.88 7.03
CA PHE A 190 1.78 12.24 6.91
C PHE A 190 2.61 11.04 7.36
N THR A 191 3.19 10.32 6.43
CA THR A 191 3.70 8.97 6.67
C THR A 191 5.21 8.91 6.76
N GLU A 192 5.95 9.83 6.10
CA GLU A 192 7.40 9.72 6.08
C GLU A 192 8.12 11.07 6.01
N GLN A 193 9.10 11.24 6.88
CA GLN A 193 10.11 12.29 6.83
C GLN A 193 11.34 11.86 7.65
N MET A 194 12.53 12.09 7.13
CA MET A 194 13.75 11.96 7.90
C MET A 194 14.19 13.33 8.40
N THR A 195 14.42 13.44 9.71
CA THR A 195 15.09 14.60 10.31
C THR A 195 16.58 14.30 10.41
N THR A 196 17.41 15.17 9.84
CA THR A 196 18.89 15.11 9.94
C THR A 196 19.37 16.00 11.06
#